data_55cf7f405ad974427baf7134c616f7db
#
_entry.id   55cf7f405ad974427baf7134c616f7db
#
_cell.length_a   1.000
_cell.length_b   1.000
_cell.length_c   1.000
_cell.angle_alpha   90.00
_cell.angle_beta   90.00
_cell.angle_gamma   90.00
#
_symmetry.space_group_name_H-M   'P 1'
#
loop_
_entity.id
_entity.type
_entity.pdbx_description
1 polymer ?
#
loop_
_entity_poly.entity_id
_entity_poly.type
_entity_poly.pdbx_seq_one_letter_code
_entity_poly.pdbx_strand_id
1 'polypeptide(L)'
;MYDYLLRKSVEAIFFKLAKKRPKQLEIIYSKIEEIIIEPHRYKCLTGPLKHMRRVHIDKSFVLVFSIDETENTVIIEDYDHHDKIYKKR
;
A
#
# COMPACT_ATOMS: atom_id res chain seq x y z
N MET A 1 8.85 -11.17 -10.73
CA MET A 1 7.80 -10.21 -10.39
C MET A 1 6.81 -10.85 -9.43
N TYR A 2 6.39 -10.10 -8.42
CA TYR A 2 5.41 -10.58 -7.44
C TYR A 2 3.99 -10.36 -7.96
N ASP A 3 3.06 -11.18 -7.51
CA ASP A 3 1.64 -10.88 -7.66
C ASP A 3 1.24 -9.90 -6.56
N TYR A 4 0.03 -9.38 -6.61
CA TYR A 4 -0.46 -8.57 -5.50
C TYR A 4 -1.94 -8.82 -5.25
N LEU A 5 -2.36 -8.54 -4.03
CA LEU A 5 -3.77 -8.56 -3.68
C LEU A 5 -4.07 -7.42 -2.70
N LEU A 6 -5.34 -7.07 -2.61
CA LEU A 6 -5.81 -5.99 -1.76
C LEU A 6 -6.62 -6.58 -0.61
N ARG A 7 -6.40 -6.08 0.62
CA ARG A 7 -7.30 -6.38 1.71
C ARG A 7 -8.69 -5.83 1.38
N LYS A 8 -9.74 -6.42 1.91
CA LYS A 8 -11.11 -5.97 1.65
C LYS A 8 -11.32 -4.51 2.01
N SER A 9 -10.72 -4.06 3.11
CA SER A 9 -10.81 -2.66 3.51
C SER A 9 -10.19 -1.73 2.47
N VAL A 10 -9.11 -2.17 1.83
CA VAL A 10 -8.44 -1.40 0.79
C VAL A 10 -9.26 -1.41 -0.50
N GLU A 11 -9.85 -2.54 -0.83
CA GLU A 11 -10.75 -2.61 -1.99
C GLU A 11 -11.88 -1.58 -1.87
N ALA A 12 -12.45 -1.46 -0.67
CA ALA A 12 -13.52 -0.49 -0.43
C ALA A 12 -13.03 0.94 -0.62
N ILE A 13 -11.82 1.23 -0.15
CA ILE A 13 -11.21 2.56 -0.33
C ILE A 13 -11.00 2.85 -1.81
N PHE A 14 -10.44 1.90 -2.55
CA PHE A 14 -10.16 2.08 -3.97
C PHE A 14 -11.43 2.23 -4.78
N PHE A 15 -12.50 1.53 -4.39
CA PHE A 15 -13.79 1.67 -5.05
C PHE A 15 -14.30 3.11 -4.94
N LYS A 16 -14.19 3.71 -3.76
CA LYS A 16 -14.59 5.10 -3.56
C LYS A 16 -13.71 6.06 -4.34
N LEU A 17 -12.39 5.80 -4.37
CA LEU A 17 -11.46 6.64 -5.11
C LEU A 17 -11.75 6.61 -6.61
N ALA A 18 -12.14 5.45 -7.14
CA ALA A 18 -12.45 5.34 -8.55
C ALA A 18 -13.57 6.31 -8.96
N LYS A 19 -14.50 6.57 -8.05
CA LYS A 19 -15.60 7.48 -8.31
C LYS A 19 -15.26 8.94 -8.04
N LYS A 20 -14.52 9.20 -6.96
CA LYS A 20 -14.30 10.57 -6.49
C LYS A 20 -12.96 11.16 -6.91
N ARG A 21 -11.92 10.34 -6.99
CA ARG A 21 -10.57 10.80 -7.29
C ARG A 21 -9.84 9.79 -8.17
N PRO A 22 -10.31 9.61 -9.41
CA PRO A 22 -9.73 8.58 -10.28
C PRO A 22 -8.24 8.79 -10.59
N LYS A 23 -7.78 10.03 -10.65
CA LYS A 23 -6.36 10.29 -10.89
C LYS A 23 -5.49 9.83 -9.72
N GLN A 24 -6.01 9.98 -8.50
CA GLN A 24 -5.30 9.49 -7.32
C GLN A 24 -5.15 7.98 -7.39
N LEU A 25 -6.19 7.29 -7.81
CA LEU A 25 -6.17 5.85 -7.94
C LEU A 25 -5.17 5.40 -9.00
N GLU A 26 -5.05 6.14 -10.11
CA GLU A 26 -4.05 5.85 -11.12
C GLU A 26 -2.64 5.94 -10.57
N ILE A 27 -2.37 6.96 -9.75
CA ILE A 27 -1.07 7.12 -9.11
C ILE A 27 -0.78 5.91 -8.20
N ILE A 28 -1.79 5.49 -7.45
CA ILE A 28 -1.66 4.33 -6.55
C ILE A 28 -1.31 3.07 -7.34
N TYR A 29 -2.03 2.79 -8.42
CA TYR A 29 -1.75 1.59 -9.22
C TYR A 29 -0.40 1.63 -9.90
N SER A 30 0.03 2.81 -10.34
CA SER A 30 1.38 2.96 -10.89
C SER A 30 2.43 2.61 -9.84
N LYS A 31 2.18 3.00 -8.60
CA LYS A 31 3.11 2.70 -7.51
C LYS A 31 3.09 1.21 -7.18
N ILE A 32 1.92 0.58 -7.22
CA ILE A 32 1.83 -0.87 -6.99
C ILE A 32 2.64 -1.63 -8.04
N GLU A 33 2.58 -1.18 -9.31
CA GLU A 33 3.38 -1.80 -10.37
C GLU A 33 4.87 -1.73 -10.08
N GLU A 34 5.34 -0.62 -9.53
CA GLU A 34 6.74 -0.50 -9.12
C GLU A 34 7.06 -1.41 -7.95
N ILE A 35 6.14 -1.48 -6.98
CA ILE A 35 6.34 -2.28 -5.77
C ILE A 35 6.51 -3.76 -6.11
N ILE A 36 5.67 -4.30 -7.00
CA ILE A 36 5.72 -5.74 -7.29
C ILE A 36 6.98 -6.17 -8.05
N ILE A 37 7.68 -5.22 -8.62
CA ILE A 37 8.96 -5.53 -9.28
C ILE A 37 10.04 -5.77 -8.22
N GLU A 38 10.10 -4.94 -7.19
CA GLU A 38 11.13 -5.05 -6.17
C GLU A 38 10.62 -4.55 -4.83
N PRO A 39 9.74 -5.33 -4.17
CA PRO A 39 9.09 -4.86 -2.95
C PRO A 39 10.03 -4.67 -1.76
N HIS A 40 11.17 -5.36 -1.73
CA HIS A 40 12.10 -5.29 -0.60
C HIS A 40 12.86 -3.97 -0.52
N ARG A 41 12.84 -3.16 -1.56
CA ARG A 41 13.58 -1.90 -1.54
C ARG A 41 12.88 -0.82 -0.71
N TYR A 42 11.65 -1.04 -0.30
CA TYR A 42 10.89 -0.05 0.46
C TYR A 42 11.11 -0.21 1.95
N LYS A 43 11.04 0.91 2.69
CA LYS A 43 11.32 0.91 4.12
C LYS A 43 10.21 0.27 4.93
N CYS A 44 10.60 -0.47 5.95
CA CYS A 44 9.68 -1.07 6.89
C CYS A 44 9.18 -0.02 7.88
N LEU A 45 7.98 -0.24 8.39
CA LEU A 45 7.48 0.54 9.51
C LEU A 45 8.20 0.07 10.78
N THR A 46 8.15 0.90 11.82
CA THR A 46 8.79 0.58 13.09
C THR A 46 7.78 0.04 14.08
N GLY A 47 8.28 -0.53 15.19
CA GLY A 47 7.44 -1.03 16.26
C GLY A 47 6.65 -2.27 15.87
N PRO A 48 5.40 -2.36 16.34
CA PRO A 48 4.58 -3.56 16.10
C PRO A 48 4.33 -3.87 14.63
N LEU A 49 4.46 -2.86 13.76
CA LEU A 49 4.20 -3.03 12.32
C LEU A 49 5.48 -3.20 11.50
N LYS A 50 6.57 -3.60 12.14
CA LYS A 50 7.87 -3.71 11.45
C LYS A 50 7.90 -4.69 10.30
N HIS A 51 6.92 -5.60 10.23
CA HIS A 51 6.80 -6.54 9.11
C HIS A 51 6.12 -5.92 7.89
N MET A 52 5.62 -4.71 8.03
CA MET A 52 4.97 -3.99 6.93
C MET A 52 5.89 -2.91 6.38
N ARG A 53 5.71 -2.60 5.11
CA ARG A 53 6.47 -1.59 4.42
C ARG A 53 5.56 -0.48 3.96
N ARG A 54 6.12 0.69 3.69
CA ARG A 54 5.34 1.84 3.30
C ARG A 54 5.94 2.55 2.09
N VAL A 55 5.07 3.22 1.37
CA VAL A 55 5.48 4.12 0.30
C VAL A 55 4.54 5.32 0.31
N HIS A 56 5.11 6.50 0.15
CA HIS A 56 4.31 7.72 0.08
C HIS A 56 3.62 7.83 -1.28
N ILE A 57 2.36 8.21 -1.22
CA ILE A 57 1.56 8.50 -2.42
C ILE A 57 1.28 9.98 -2.40
N ASP A 58 1.74 10.68 -3.44
CA ASP A 58 1.63 12.13 -3.45
C ASP A 58 2.39 12.69 -2.24
N LYS A 59 1.85 13.70 -1.56
CA LYS A 59 2.54 14.32 -0.43
C LYS A 59 2.02 13.88 0.93
N SER A 60 0.77 13.47 0.98
CA SER A 60 0.08 13.31 2.27
C SER A 60 -0.41 11.92 2.57
N PHE A 61 -0.38 11.02 1.61
CA PHE A 61 -0.93 9.69 1.77
C PHE A 61 0.15 8.63 1.79
N VAL A 62 -0.16 7.51 2.42
CA VAL A 62 0.77 6.39 2.56
C VAL A 62 0.06 5.10 2.19
N LEU A 63 0.72 4.31 1.35
CA LEU A 63 0.29 2.97 1.01
C LEU A 63 1.13 2.01 1.84
N VAL A 64 0.47 1.10 2.54
CA VAL A 64 1.14 0.13 3.42
C VAL A 64 0.96 -1.26 2.83
N PHE A 65 2.03 -2.04 2.78
CA PHE A 65 1.96 -3.39 2.24
C PHE A 65 2.87 -4.32 3.02
N SER A 66 2.57 -5.61 2.91
CA SER A 66 3.42 -6.67 3.43
C SER A 66 3.79 -7.59 2.28
N ILE A 67 4.75 -8.48 2.53
CA ILE A 67 5.21 -9.41 1.51
C ILE A 67 5.02 -10.83 2.01
N ASP A 68 4.28 -11.63 1.26
CA ASP A 68 4.13 -13.04 1.53
C ASP A 68 5.13 -13.77 0.64
N GLU A 69 6.26 -14.15 1.23
CA GLU A 69 7.33 -14.79 0.47
C GLU A 69 6.96 -16.19 0.01
N THR A 70 6.10 -16.86 0.76
CA THR A 70 5.66 -18.21 0.39
C THR A 70 4.84 -18.18 -0.89
N GLU A 71 3.94 -17.22 -1.01
CA GLU A 71 3.06 -17.09 -2.17
C GLU A 71 3.60 -16.10 -3.20
N ASN A 72 4.75 -15.52 -2.95
CA ASN A 72 5.35 -14.52 -3.84
C ASN A 72 4.37 -13.40 -4.15
N THR A 73 3.70 -12.89 -3.13
CA THR A 73 2.61 -11.93 -3.26
C THR A 73 2.81 -10.73 -2.36
N VAL A 74 2.57 -9.54 -2.91
CA VAL A 74 2.52 -8.30 -2.15
C VAL A 74 1.07 -8.11 -1.72
N ILE A 75 0.86 -7.88 -0.43
CA ILE A 75 -0.48 -7.66 0.12
C ILE A 75 -0.62 -6.18 0.48
N ILE A 76 -1.55 -5.51 -0.18
CA ILE A 76 -1.81 -4.10 0.12
C ILE A 76 -2.67 -4.07 1.37
N GLU A 77 -2.06 -3.60 2.47
CA GLU A 77 -2.65 -3.68 3.80
C GLU A 77 -3.51 -2.48 4.17
N ASP A 78 -3.09 -1.28 3.74
CA ASP A 78 -3.81 -0.07 4.11
C ASP A 78 -3.44 1.07 3.17
N TYR A 79 -4.30 2.08 3.13
CA TYR A 79 -4.06 3.32 2.41
C TYR A 79 -4.81 4.42 3.14
N ASP A 80 -4.08 5.42 3.64
CA ASP A 80 -4.68 6.51 4.38
C ASP A 80 -3.71 7.69 4.42
N HIS A 81 -4.19 8.81 4.95
CA HIS A 81 -3.35 9.95 5.25
C HIS A 81 -2.25 9.52 6.22
N HIS A 82 -1.03 10.04 6.04
CA HIS A 82 0.12 9.57 6.81
C HIS A 82 -0.10 9.71 8.33
N ASP A 83 -0.76 10.77 8.77
CA ASP A 83 -1.02 10.96 10.20
C ASP A 83 -1.85 9.81 10.78
N LYS A 84 -2.86 9.37 10.01
CA LYS A 84 -3.73 8.28 10.46
C LYS A 84 -3.02 6.94 10.46
N ILE A 85 -2.18 6.70 9.46
CA ILE A 85 -1.41 5.45 9.38
C ILE A 85 -0.53 5.30 10.62
N TYR A 86 0.20 6.34 10.97
CA TYR A 86 1.11 6.27 12.11
C TYR A 86 0.39 6.20 13.45
N LYS A 87 -0.84 6.67 13.53
CA LYS A 87 -1.65 6.57 14.76
C LYS A 87 -2.21 5.17 14.98
N LYS A 88 -2.31 4.36 13.94
CA LYS A 88 -2.85 3.00 14.02
C LYS A 88 -1.91 2.01 14.71
N ARG A 89 -0.67 2.39 14.96
CA ARG A 89 0.32 1.53 15.59
C ARG A 89 0.08 1.28 17.07
#